data_4ca11e7b542dc150906afb521d81e341
#
_entry.id   4ca11e7b542dc150906afb521d81e341
#
_cell.length_a   1.000
_cell.length_b   1.000
_cell.length_c   1.000
_cell.angle_alpha   90.00
_cell.angle_beta   90.00
_cell.angle_gamma   90.00
#
_symmetry.space_group_name_H-M   'P 1'
#
loop_
_entity.id
_entity.type
_entity.pdbx_description
1 polymer ?
#
loop_
_entity_poly.entity_id
_entity_poly.type
_entity_poly.pdbx_seq_one_letter_code
_entity_poly.pdbx_strand_id
1 'polypeptide(L)'
;MPVLFEPQRLVSACKLLIGGAKILGLPILVTEQLPEKLGPTVTELREALGSDYRPIVKAEFSAFANESFRRIFAATERTQLLLCGIEAHVCIRQTTLDALDLGYEVFLVEDAVSSRYEFLYRSGVQSCVEVGARQTNAEAVLFELMATAEHPQFREVQNLVKSLAPKIYGNG
;
A
#
# COMPACT_ATOMS: atom_id res chain seq x y z
N MET A 1 14.30 -7.68 9.52
CA MET A 1 13.16 -7.94 8.61
C MET A 1 13.25 -9.39 8.17
N PRO A 2 12.16 -10.16 8.15
CA PRO A 2 12.20 -11.45 7.48
C PRO A 2 12.62 -11.23 6.02
N VAL A 3 13.30 -12.21 5.43
CA VAL A 3 13.68 -12.14 4.01
C VAL A 3 12.38 -12.12 3.19
N LEU A 4 12.09 -11.00 2.56
CA LEU A 4 10.93 -10.82 1.68
C LEU A 4 11.34 -11.06 0.23
N PHE A 5 10.39 -11.47 -0.58
CA PHE A 5 10.55 -11.47 -2.03
C PHE A 5 10.62 -10.02 -2.53
N GLU A 6 11.68 -9.70 -3.25
CA GLU A 6 11.96 -8.36 -3.82
C GLU A 6 11.77 -7.18 -2.84
N PRO A 7 12.46 -7.16 -1.70
CA PRO A 7 12.22 -6.16 -0.66
C PRO A 7 12.54 -4.72 -1.11
N GLN A 8 13.49 -4.54 -2.01
CA GLN A 8 13.87 -3.22 -2.54
C GLN A 8 12.79 -2.63 -3.44
N ARG A 9 12.17 -3.47 -4.31
CA ARG A 9 11.01 -3.10 -5.11
C ARG A 9 9.87 -2.65 -4.19
N LEU A 10 9.50 -3.49 -3.23
CA LEU A 10 8.44 -3.21 -2.25
C LEU A 10 8.64 -1.84 -1.57
N VAL A 11 9.81 -1.62 -0.97
CA VAL A 11 10.10 -0.36 -0.25
C VAL A 11 10.04 0.84 -1.20
N SER A 12 10.59 0.70 -2.41
CA SER A 12 10.59 1.79 -3.41
C SER A 12 9.18 2.13 -3.90
N ALA A 13 8.36 1.12 -4.18
CA ALA A 13 6.97 1.30 -4.58
C ALA A 13 6.11 1.90 -3.45
N CYS A 14 6.29 1.42 -2.21
CA CYS A 14 5.64 2.05 -1.06
C CYS A 14 6.06 3.52 -0.87
N LYS A 15 7.34 3.86 -1.08
CA LYS A 15 7.80 5.26 -1.04
C LYS A 15 7.18 6.10 -2.15
N LEU A 16 7.00 5.54 -3.34
CA LEU A 16 6.32 6.20 -4.45
C LEU A 16 4.86 6.49 -4.10
N LEU A 17 4.14 5.52 -3.54
CA LEU A 17 2.76 5.71 -3.08
C LEU A 17 2.64 6.75 -1.96
N ILE A 18 3.51 6.69 -0.95
CA ILE A 18 3.51 7.65 0.16
C ILE A 18 3.75 9.07 -0.37
N GLY A 19 4.77 9.26 -1.20
CA GLY A 19 5.07 10.55 -1.79
C GLY A 19 3.94 11.08 -2.67
N GLY A 20 3.39 10.23 -3.53
CA GLY A 20 2.24 10.56 -4.37
C GLY A 20 0.99 10.92 -3.57
N ALA A 21 0.68 10.13 -2.54
CA ALA A 21 -0.45 10.41 -1.65
C ALA A 21 -0.31 11.78 -0.95
N LYS A 22 0.89 12.13 -0.49
CA LYS A 22 1.17 13.45 0.11
C LYS A 22 0.99 14.59 -0.89
N ILE A 23 1.55 14.44 -2.09
CA ILE A 23 1.43 15.45 -3.17
C ILE A 23 -0.04 15.67 -3.53
N LEU A 24 -0.82 14.58 -3.61
CA LEU A 24 -2.24 14.61 -4.00
C LEU A 24 -3.20 14.87 -2.81
N GLY A 25 -2.70 15.02 -1.60
CA GLY A 25 -3.52 15.27 -0.40
C GLY A 25 -4.41 14.10 0.00
N LEU A 26 -3.96 12.86 -0.25
CA LEU A 26 -4.71 11.66 0.13
C LEU A 26 -4.40 11.23 1.56
N PRO A 27 -5.39 10.72 2.32
CA PRO A 27 -5.14 10.18 3.64
C PRO A 27 -4.29 8.91 3.58
N ILE A 28 -3.32 8.79 4.50
CA ILE A 28 -2.46 7.62 4.63
C ILE A 28 -2.72 6.97 5.99
N LEU A 29 -3.10 5.70 6.00
CA LEU A 29 -3.27 4.90 7.19
C LEU A 29 -2.17 3.85 7.25
N VAL A 30 -1.46 3.81 8.38
CA VAL A 30 -0.37 2.85 8.62
C VAL A 30 -0.83 1.84 9.66
N THR A 31 -0.60 0.55 9.40
CA THR A 31 -0.86 -0.51 10.38
C THR A 31 0.41 -1.28 10.71
N GLU A 32 0.58 -1.68 11.95
CA GLU A 32 1.69 -2.50 12.41
C GLU A 32 1.19 -3.73 13.16
N GLN A 33 1.71 -4.89 12.76
CA GLN A 33 1.36 -6.17 13.37
C GLN A 33 2.25 -6.41 14.57
N LEU A 34 1.73 -6.27 15.81
CA LEU A 34 2.45 -6.58 17.05
C LEU A 34 3.91 -6.09 17.01
N PRO A 35 4.18 -4.79 16.89
CA PRO A 35 5.52 -4.24 16.63
C PRO A 35 6.55 -4.63 17.71
N GLU A 36 6.11 -4.90 18.92
CA GLU A 36 6.97 -5.40 20.00
C GLU A 36 7.57 -6.80 19.70
N LYS A 37 6.89 -7.59 18.85
CA LYS A 37 7.30 -8.95 18.47
C LYS A 37 7.94 -9.00 17.08
N LEU A 38 7.36 -8.27 16.14
CA LEU A 38 7.73 -8.36 14.73
C LEU A 38 8.57 -7.16 14.25
N GLY A 39 8.75 -6.18 15.10
CA GLY A 39 9.40 -4.91 14.78
C GLY A 39 8.45 -3.90 14.13
N PRO A 40 8.79 -2.62 14.20
CA PRO A 40 8.03 -1.53 13.59
C PRO A 40 8.26 -1.48 12.08
N THR A 41 7.51 -0.62 11.41
CA THR A 41 7.73 -0.23 10.02
C THR A 41 9.19 0.14 9.79
N VAL A 42 9.77 -0.29 8.66
CA VAL A 42 11.19 -0.04 8.34
C VAL A 42 11.51 1.45 8.27
N THR A 43 12.75 1.79 8.60
CA THR A 43 13.19 3.20 8.74
C THR A 43 12.92 4.01 7.50
N GLU A 44 13.18 3.46 6.31
CA GLU A 44 13.01 4.14 5.02
C GLU A 44 11.55 4.57 4.76
N LEU A 45 10.58 3.77 5.22
CA LEU A 45 9.16 4.12 5.10
C LEU A 45 8.72 5.08 6.19
N ARG A 46 9.25 4.94 7.42
CA ARG A 46 9.00 5.91 8.51
C ARG A 46 9.49 7.30 8.14
N GLU A 47 10.67 7.41 7.53
CA GLU A 47 11.22 8.67 7.04
C GLU A 47 10.36 9.27 5.92
N ALA A 48 9.89 8.44 4.97
CA ALA A 48 9.00 8.89 3.90
C ALA A 48 7.64 9.37 4.45
N LEU A 49 7.11 8.69 5.44
CA LEU A 49 5.86 9.07 6.14
C LEU A 49 6.03 10.36 6.94
N GLY A 50 7.16 10.53 7.65
CA GLY A 50 7.38 11.71 8.50
C GLY A 50 6.26 11.90 9.54
N SER A 51 5.58 13.05 9.52
CA SER A 51 4.48 13.37 10.45
C SER A 51 3.24 12.49 10.27
N ASP A 52 3.08 11.83 9.12
CA ASP A 52 1.98 10.90 8.85
C ASP A 52 2.23 9.50 9.42
N TYR A 53 3.43 9.25 9.96
CA TYR A 53 3.72 8.01 10.67
C TYR A 53 3.00 7.97 12.01
N ARG A 54 1.77 7.46 11.97
CA ARG A 54 0.89 7.24 13.14
C ARG A 54 0.33 5.82 13.07
N PRO A 55 1.14 4.80 13.39
CA PRO A 55 0.76 3.42 13.18
C PRO A 55 -0.38 2.99 14.10
N ILE A 56 -1.35 2.31 13.52
CA ILE A 56 -2.39 1.60 14.25
C ILE A 56 -1.87 0.19 14.53
N VAL A 57 -1.59 -0.08 15.79
CA VAL A 57 -1.14 -1.42 16.22
C VAL A 57 -2.33 -2.38 16.21
N LYS A 58 -2.11 -3.55 15.63
CA LYS A 58 -3.13 -4.60 15.54
C LYS A 58 -2.56 -5.99 15.84
N ALA A 59 -3.39 -6.85 16.41
CA ALA A 59 -3.13 -8.29 16.54
C ALA A 59 -3.84 -9.08 15.42
N GLU A 60 -4.94 -8.57 14.93
CA GLU A 60 -5.74 -9.11 13.85
C GLU A 60 -4.96 -9.09 12.53
N PHE A 61 -5.16 -10.06 11.65
CA PHE A 61 -4.51 -10.04 10.35
C PHE A 61 -5.15 -9.00 9.43
N SER A 62 -6.48 -8.98 9.35
CA SER A 62 -7.20 -7.93 8.63
C SER A 62 -7.13 -6.59 9.35
N ALA A 63 -6.87 -5.51 8.62
CA ALA A 63 -6.96 -4.17 9.17
C ALA A 63 -8.40 -3.82 9.56
N PHE A 64 -9.38 -4.26 8.78
CA PHE A 64 -10.80 -4.02 9.07
C PHE A 64 -11.36 -4.83 10.25
N ALA A 65 -10.68 -5.87 10.73
CA ALA A 65 -11.03 -6.53 11.97
C ALA A 65 -10.65 -5.68 13.20
N ASN A 66 -9.74 -4.71 13.06
CA ASN A 66 -9.36 -3.78 14.12
C ASN A 66 -10.33 -2.60 14.21
N GLU A 67 -10.92 -2.37 15.38
CA GLU A 67 -11.91 -1.32 15.58
C GLU A 67 -11.36 0.10 15.37
N SER A 68 -10.14 0.36 15.83
CA SER A 68 -9.50 1.67 15.66
C SER A 68 -9.26 1.99 14.19
N PHE A 69 -8.81 0.99 13.40
CA PHE A 69 -8.65 1.15 11.96
C PHE A 69 -9.97 1.47 11.28
N ARG A 70 -11.03 0.67 11.55
CA ARG A 70 -12.36 0.92 10.95
C ARG A 70 -12.86 2.33 11.22
N ARG A 71 -12.75 2.79 12.48
CA ARG A 71 -13.19 4.13 12.87
C ARG A 71 -12.41 5.23 12.13
N ILE A 72 -11.08 5.11 12.05
CA ILE A 72 -10.24 6.10 11.38
C ILE A 72 -10.49 6.06 9.88
N PHE A 73 -10.62 4.88 9.27
CA PHE A 73 -10.90 4.74 7.84
C PHE A 73 -12.27 5.34 7.50
N ALA A 74 -13.32 5.04 8.25
CA ALA A 74 -14.65 5.60 8.05
C ALA A 74 -14.66 7.15 8.13
N ALA A 75 -13.85 7.72 9.02
CA ALA A 75 -13.72 9.18 9.14
C ALA A 75 -13.04 9.85 7.92
N THR A 76 -12.41 9.09 7.02
CA THR A 76 -11.89 9.62 5.75
C THR A 76 -12.98 9.86 4.71
N GLU A 77 -14.17 9.29 4.91
CA GLU A 77 -15.30 9.33 3.96
C GLU A 77 -14.94 8.79 2.56
N ARG A 78 -13.90 7.93 2.48
CA ARG A 78 -13.46 7.32 1.22
C ARG A 78 -14.11 5.96 1.04
N THR A 79 -14.47 5.65 -0.20
CA THR A 79 -15.06 4.37 -0.60
C THR A 79 -14.06 3.47 -1.34
N GLN A 80 -12.89 4.01 -1.69
CA GLN A 80 -11.83 3.35 -2.41
C GLN A 80 -10.59 3.21 -1.53
N LEU A 81 -9.93 2.06 -1.60
CA LEU A 81 -8.75 1.72 -0.83
C LEU A 81 -7.60 1.31 -1.75
N LEU A 82 -6.48 2.03 -1.71
CA LEU A 82 -5.21 1.56 -2.25
C LEU A 82 -4.54 0.71 -1.18
N LEU A 83 -4.35 -0.57 -1.44
CA LEU A 83 -3.81 -1.53 -0.48
C LEU A 83 -2.39 -1.92 -0.86
N CYS A 84 -1.44 -1.75 0.07
CA CYS A 84 -0.04 -2.09 -0.06
C CYS A 84 0.53 -2.63 1.24
N GLY A 85 1.72 -3.25 1.20
CA GLY A 85 2.44 -3.78 2.36
C GLY A 85 2.60 -5.29 2.37
N ILE A 86 2.64 -5.90 3.54
CA ILE A 86 2.93 -7.33 3.76
C ILE A 86 2.03 -7.97 4.83
N GLU A 87 1.84 -9.30 4.79
CA GLU A 87 2.18 -10.21 3.70
C GLU A 87 0.98 -10.36 2.77
N ALA A 88 1.23 -10.46 1.46
CA ALA A 88 0.17 -10.53 0.44
C ALA A 88 -0.87 -11.64 0.71
N HIS A 89 -0.40 -12.82 1.10
CA HIS A 89 -1.25 -14.01 1.34
C HIS A 89 -1.88 -14.05 2.75
N VAL A 90 -1.57 -13.12 3.64
CA VAL A 90 -2.13 -13.07 5.01
C VAL A 90 -2.89 -11.77 5.24
N CYS A 91 -2.19 -10.72 5.71
CA CYS A 91 -2.84 -9.48 6.12
C CYS A 91 -3.49 -8.75 4.95
N ILE A 92 -2.81 -8.68 3.80
CA ILE A 92 -3.33 -8.03 2.60
C ILE A 92 -4.59 -8.76 2.11
N ARG A 93 -4.53 -10.11 1.99
CA ARG A 93 -5.68 -10.89 1.56
C ARG A 93 -6.87 -10.76 2.49
N GLN A 94 -6.68 -10.88 3.80
CA GLN A 94 -7.78 -10.78 4.76
C GLN A 94 -8.36 -9.36 4.82
N THR A 95 -7.51 -8.34 4.72
CA THR A 95 -7.96 -6.94 4.61
C THR A 95 -8.77 -6.71 3.34
N THR A 96 -8.36 -7.32 2.21
CA THR A 96 -9.11 -7.27 0.95
C THR A 96 -10.51 -7.85 1.09
N LEU A 97 -10.63 -9.05 1.70
CA LEU A 97 -11.93 -9.71 1.90
C LEU A 97 -12.87 -8.84 2.73
N ASP A 98 -12.41 -8.41 3.90
CA ASP A 98 -13.26 -7.61 4.79
C ASP A 98 -13.63 -6.25 4.18
N ALA A 99 -12.71 -5.61 3.43
CA ALA A 99 -12.99 -4.35 2.75
C ALA A 99 -14.09 -4.53 1.68
N LEU A 100 -14.00 -5.58 0.86
CA LEU A 100 -15.00 -5.89 -0.17
C LEU A 100 -16.35 -6.24 0.45
N ASP A 101 -16.37 -7.03 1.53
CA ASP A 101 -17.60 -7.39 2.27
C ASP A 101 -18.29 -6.16 2.88
N LEU A 102 -17.51 -5.14 3.24
CA LEU A 102 -18.02 -3.86 3.72
C LEU A 102 -18.44 -2.89 2.59
N GLY A 103 -18.30 -3.30 1.32
CA GLY A 103 -18.71 -2.53 0.15
C GLY A 103 -17.68 -1.52 -0.35
N TYR A 104 -16.42 -1.59 0.11
CA TYR A 104 -15.34 -0.75 -0.39
C TYR A 104 -14.76 -1.32 -1.71
N GLU A 105 -14.28 -0.44 -2.58
CA GLU A 105 -13.49 -0.83 -3.74
C GLU A 105 -12.02 -0.94 -3.34
N VAL A 106 -11.41 -2.10 -3.62
CA VAL A 106 -10.01 -2.37 -3.28
C VAL A 106 -9.15 -2.35 -4.53
N PHE A 107 -8.14 -1.50 -4.54
CA PHE A 107 -7.07 -1.47 -5.54
C PHE A 107 -5.81 -2.07 -4.92
N LEU A 108 -5.45 -3.26 -5.35
CA LEU A 108 -4.24 -3.94 -4.90
C LEU A 108 -3.05 -3.43 -5.71
N VAL A 109 -2.13 -2.73 -5.05
CA VAL A 109 -0.93 -2.18 -5.70
C VAL A 109 0.15 -3.25 -5.70
N GLU A 110 0.24 -4.02 -6.80
CA GLU A 110 1.01 -5.26 -6.90
C GLU A 110 2.51 -5.08 -6.61
N ASP A 111 3.12 -4.06 -7.17
CA ASP A 111 4.54 -3.76 -6.96
C ASP A 111 4.86 -3.28 -5.54
N ALA A 112 3.84 -2.80 -4.81
CA ALA A 112 3.91 -2.35 -3.42
C ALA A 112 3.41 -3.40 -2.41
N VAL A 113 3.24 -4.66 -2.81
CA VAL A 113 2.98 -5.79 -1.90
C VAL A 113 4.07 -6.86 -2.03
N SER A 114 4.26 -7.65 -0.97
CA SER A 114 5.18 -8.78 -0.99
C SER A 114 4.81 -9.82 0.06
N SER A 115 5.53 -10.94 0.03
CA SER A 115 5.54 -12.02 1.02
C SER A 115 6.94 -12.58 1.18
N ARG A 116 7.16 -13.48 2.14
CA ARG A 116 8.47 -14.10 2.38
C ARG A 116 9.01 -14.89 1.19
N TYR A 117 8.12 -15.54 0.44
CA TYR A 117 8.47 -16.36 -0.72
C TYR A 117 7.69 -15.90 -1.95
N GLU A 118 8.30 -15.99 -3.13
CA GLU A 118 7.67 -15.65 -4.40
C GLU A 118 6.33 -16.36 -4.62
N PHE A 119 6.28 -17.67 -4.33
CA PHE A 119 5.05 -18.44 -4.43
C PHE A 119 3.91 -17.86 -3.58
N LEU A 120 4.19 -17.48 -2.33
CA LEU A 120 3.20 -16.90 -1.43
C LEU A 120 2.78 -15.48 -1.85
N TYR A 121 3.71 -14.70 -2.42
CA TYR A 121 3.40 -13.42 -3.02
C TYR A 121 2.43 -13.57 -4.19
N ARG A 122 2.80 -14.39 -5.19
CA ARG A 122 1.96 -14.62 -6.39
C ARG A 122 0.58 -15.16 -6.04
N SER A 123 0.53 -16.19 -5.20
CA SER A 123 -0.72 -16.79 -4.72
C SER A 123 -1.58 -15.78 -3.95
N GLY A 124 -0.98 -14.95 -3.12
CA GLY A 124 -1.68 -13.89 -2.38
C GLY A 124 -2.29 -12.84 -3.30
N VAL A 125 -1.52 -12.32 -4.25
CA VAL A 125 -1.99 -11.34 -5.25
C VAL A 125 -3.13 -11.93 -6.07
N GLN A 126 -2.93 -13.12 -6.66
CA GLN A 126 -3.97 -13.80 -7.44
C GLN A 126 -5.26 -13.97 -6.65
N SER A 127 -5.15 -14.45 -5.41
CA SER A 127 -6.30 -14.68 -4.55
C SER A 127 -7.06 -13.38 -4.19
N CYS A 128 -6.39 -12.23 -4.07
CA CYS A 128 -7.04 -10.94 -3.88
C CYS A 128 -7.81 -10.52 -5.14
N VAL A 129 -7.24 -10.73 -6.31
CA VAL A 129 -7.89 -10.40 -7.60
C VAL A 129 -9.13 -11.28 -7.83
N GLU A 130 -9.01 -12.58 -7.58
CA GLU A 130 -10.12 -13.54 -7.74
C GLU A 130 -11.34 -13.21 -6.88
N VAL A 131 -11.15 -12.59 -5.72
CA VAL A 131 -12.26 -12.17 -4.85
C VAL A 131 -12.79 -10.77 -5.16
N GLY A 132 -12.20 -10.05 -6.13
CA GLY A 132 -12.74 -8.79 -6.64
C GLY A 132 -11.86 -7.55 -6.43
N ALA A 133 -10.64 -7.69 -5.92
CA ALA A 133 -9.71 -6.56 -5.91
C ALA A 133 -9.26 -6.22 -7.34
N ARG A 134 -9.17 -4.92 -7.63
CA ARG A 134 -8.60 -4.41 -8.89
C ARG A 134 -7.09 -4.35 -8.76
N GLN A 135 -6.39 -5.08 -9.62
CA GLN A 135 -4.92 -5.05 -9.67
C GLN A 135 -4.43 -3.79 -10.36
N THR A 136 -3.44 -3.13 -9.77
CA THR A 136 -2.77 -1.95 -10.32
C THR A 136 -1.31 -1.95 -9.88
N ASN A 137 -0.54 -0.93 -10.28
CA ASN A 137 0.81 -0.66 -9.80
C ASN A 137 0.94 0.80 -9.32
N ALA A 138 2.03 1.09 -8.59
CA ALA A 138 2.20 2.39 -7.95
C ALA A 138 2.23 3.56 -8.95
N GLU A 139 2.85 3.38 -10.10
CA GLU A 139 2.91 4.42 -11.14
C GLU A 139 1.54 4.62 -11.79
N ALA A 140 0.90 3.54 -12.25
CA ALA A 140 -0.39 3.60 -12.93
C ALA A 140 -1.45 4.30 -12.07
N VAL A 141 -1.57 3.91 -10.80
CA VAL A 141 -2.60 4.48 -9.92
C VAL A 141 -2.39 5.97 -9.64
N LEU A 142 -1.14 6.46 -9.58
CA LEU A 142 -0.88 7.88 -9.41
C LEU A 142 -1.27 8.70 -10.64
N PHE A 143 -1.02 8.19 -11.84
CA PHE A 143 -1.49 8.84 -13.07
C PHE A 143 -3.02 8.73 -13.23
N GLU A 144 -3.63 7.63 -12.83
CA GLU A 144 -5.08 7.46 -12.82
C GLU A 144 -5.77 8.47 -11.88
N LEU A 145 -5.21 8.70 -10.69
CA LEU A 145 -5.72 9.69 -9.73
C LEU A 145 -5.65 11.14 -10.27
N MET A 146 -4.68 11.45 -11.12
CA MET A 146 -4.57 12.78 -11.76
C MET A 146 -5.44 12.92 -12.99
N ALA A 147 -5.77 11.82 -13.66
CA ALA A 147 -6.60 11.73 -14.88
C ALA A 147 -6.06 12.49 -16.11
N THR A 148 -5.27 13.53 -15.94
CA THR A 148 -4.77 14.38 -17.04
C THR A 148 -3.38 14.95 -16.72
N ALA A 149 -2.57 15.17 -17.78
CA ALA A 149 -1.28 15.86 -17.66
C ALA A 149 -1.41 17.37 -17.34
N GLU A 150 -2.60 17.91 -17.38
CA GLU A 150 -2.91 19.30 -16.98
C GLU A 150 -3.16 19.43 -15.46
N HIS A 151 -3.15 18.31 -14.71
CA HIS A 151 -3.33 18.32 -13.27
C HIS A 151 -2.27 19.21 -12.58
N PRO A 152 -2.65 20.08 -11.62
CA PRO A 152 -1.73 21.04 -11.00
C PRO A 152 -0.46 20.38 -10.43
N GLN A 153 -0.57 19.19 -9.86
CA GLN A 153 0.54 18.43 -9.27
C GLN A 153 1.25 17.47 -10.25
N PHE A 154 0.88 17.47 -11.54
CA PHE A 154 1.44 16.52 -12.52
C PHE A 154 2.97 16.50 -12.54
N ARG A 155 3.62 17.68 -12.58
CA ARG A 155 5.08 17.77 -12.65
C ARG A 155 5.75 17.20 -11.40
N GLU A 156 5.16 17.42 -10.23
CA GLU A 156 5.71 16.96 -8.96
C GLU A 156 5.63 15.43 -8.88
N VAL A 157 4.46 14.85 -9.19
CA VAL A 157 4.28 13.39 -9.27
C VAL A 157 5.19 12.77 -10.32
N GLN A 158 5.29 13.35 -11.53
CA GLN A 158 6.18 12.86 -12.59
C GLN A 158 7.66 12.83 -12.15
N ASN A 159 8.14 13.87 -11.45
CA ASN A 159 9.51 13.90 -10.93
C ASN A 159 9.73 12.83 -9.87
N LEU A 160 8.75 12.59 -8.98
CA LEU A 160 8.79 11.53 -8.00
C LEU A 160 8.87 10.15 -8.70
N VAL A 161 8.02 9.90 -9.69
CA VAL A 161 8.05 8.67 -10.50
C VAL A 161 9.43 8.48 -11.14
N LYS A 162 9.96 9.47 -11.85
CA LYS A 162 11.29 9.39 -12.48
C LYS A 162 12.41 9.06 -11.50
N SER A 163 12.31 9.48 -10.26
CA SER A 163 13.32 9.23 -9.23
C SER A 163 13.25 7.81 -8.63
N LEU A 164 12.09 7.18 -8.62
CA LEU A 164 11.86 5.90 -7.97
C LEU A 164 11.60 4.73 -8.93
N ALA A 165 11.04 4.98 -10.11
CA ALA A 165 10.74 3.95 -11.10
C ALA A 165 11.94 3.05 -11.46
N PRO A 166 13.17 3.57 -11.65
CA PRO A 166 14.33 2.69 -11.89
C PRO A 166 14.64 1.71 -10.76
N LYS A 167 14.25 2.04 -9.54
CA LYS A 167 14.42 1.17 -8.36
C LYS A 167 13.30 0.13 -8.22
N ILE A 168 12.18 0.36 -8.89
CA ILE A 168 11.00 -0.51 -8.89
C ILE A 168 11.05 -1.47 -10.08
N TYR A 169 11.30 -0.93 -11.28
CA TYR A 169 11.14 -1.64 -12.56
C TYR A 169 12.47 -1.96 -13.25
N GLY A 170 13.60 -1.48 -12.72
CA GLY A 170 14.91 -1.55 -13.38
C GLY A 170 15.13 -0.41 -14.38
N ASN A 171 16.36 -0.32 -14.88
CA ASN A 171 16.68 0.59 -15.97
C ASN A 171 16.18 -0.02 -17.27
N GLY A 172 15.19 0.61 -17.92
CA GLY A 172 14.68 0.24 -19.22
C GLY A 172 15.71 0.42 -20.33
#